data_d0c6e49a4ed6a282fee5d08e32b46a0f
#
_entry.id   d0c6e49a4ed6a282fee5d08e32b46a0f
#
_cell.length_a   1.000
_cell.length_b   1.000
_cell.length_c   1.000
_cell.angle_alpha   90.00
_cell.angle_beta   90.00
_cell.angle_gamma   90.00
#
_symmetry.space_group_name_H-M   'P 1'
#
loop_
_entity.id
_entity.type
_entity.pdbx_description
1 polymer ?
#
loop_
_entity_poly.entity_id
_entity_poly.type
_entity_poly.pdbx_seq_one_letter_code
_entity_poly.pdbx_strand_id
1 'polypeptide(L)'
;MARGQARAAERQANNGLGKEIEKKLWAAADKLRGSMDAAEYKHVVLGLIFLKYISDAFEARREQLLAEADEGADPEDPDEYRSENVFWVPPEARWSHLLGSAKLPSIGKTVDAAMDAIERENESLRDVLPKGYSRPSLPAVQLGRLVDEVSNIGLHEERHRKLDLLGRVYEYFLGQFASAEGKKGGEFYTPASVVRVLVEMLAPYRGRVYDPCCGSGGMFVQSERFVEEHSHRIGDPARRGQPGDISIFGQESNRTTWNLARMNLALRGIDANLGRQNADTFHNDLHRDLKADYILANPPFNISDWGGERLRDDWRWQFGAPPVGNANYA
;
A
#
# COMPACT_ATOMS: atom_id res chain seq x y z
N MET A 1 20.74 30.24 6.52
CA MET A 1 20.98 29.30 7.64
C MET A 1 19.70 29.12 8.51
N ALA A 2 19.01 30.17 8.97
CA ALA A 2 17.84 30.06 9.86
C ALA A 2 16.65 29.24 9.28
N ARG A 3 16.32 29.39 7.98
CA ARG A 3 15.24 28.61 7.32
C ARG A 3 15.55 27.10 7.21
N GLY A 4 16.82 26.71 7.09
CA GLY A 4 17.22 25.30 7.06
C GLY A 4 17.12 24.64 8.44
N GLN A 5 17.46 25.38 9.51
CA GLN A 5 17.37 24.91 10.88
C GLN A 5 15.90 24.79 11.36
N ALA A 6 15.04 25.72 10.96
CA ALA A 6 13.61 25.66 11.25
C ALA A 6 12.95 24.43 10.58
N ARG A 7 13.24 24.18 9.30
CA ARG A 7 12.75 22.98 8.59
C ARG A 7 13.29 21.66 9.16
N ALA A 8 14.54 21.64 9.64
CA ALA A 8 15.12 20.47 10.30
C ALA A 8 14.46 20.21 11.67
N ALA A 9 14.19 21.25 12.46
CA ALA A 9 13.49 21.15 13.73
C ALA A 9 12.01 20.70 13.56
N GLU A 10 11.31 21.25 12.57
CA GLU A 10 9.96 20.79 12.20
C GLU A 10 9.94 19.30 11.77
N ARG A 11 10.89 18.86 10.93
CA ARG A 11 11.03 17.45 10.56
C ARG A 11 11.31 16.54 11.75
N GLN A 12 12.11 17.00 12.72
CA GLN A 12 12.39 16.24 13.93
C GLN A 12 11.18 16.15 14.86
N ALA A 13 10.43 17.24 15.04
CA ALA A 13 9.19 17.25 15.83
C ALA A 13 8.11 16.33 15.20
N ASN A 14 7.92 16.40 13.88
CA ASN A 14 6.99 15.53 13.14
C ASN A 14 7.40 14.06 13.20
N ASN A 15 8.69 13.74 13.15
CA ASN A 15 9.18 12.36 13.35
C ASN A 15 8.92 11.84 14.77
N GLY A 16 8.95 12.70 15.78
CA GLY A 16 8.63 12.34 17.17
C GLY A 16 7.16 12.00 17.36
N LEU A 17 6.27 12.86 16.88
CA LEU A 17 4.81 12.69 16.96
C LEU A 17 4.35 11.45 16.18
N GLY A 18 4.86 11.27 14.96
CA GLY A 18 4.55 10.09 14.15
C GLY A 18 4.91 8.78 14.85
N LYS A 19 6.09 8.69 15.46
CA LYS A 19 6.52 7.50 16.21
C LYS A 19 5.65 7.20 17.44
N GLU A 20 5.12 8.21 18.09
CA GLU A 20 4.20 8.02 19.22
C GLU A 20 2.86 7.46 18.77
N ILE A 21 2.31 7.98 17.70
CA ILE A 21 1.07 7.48 17.06
C ILE A 21 1.27 6.04 16.60
N GLU A 22 2.35 5.75 15.88
CA GLU A 22 2.72 4.41 15.43
C GLU A 22 2.74 3.39 16.60
N LYS A 23 3.34 3.75 17.71
CA LYS A 23 3.40 2.90 18.93
C LYS A 23 2.04 2.70 19.58
N LYS A 24 1.23 3.76 19.71
CA LYS A 24 -0.12 3.67 20.31
C LYS A 24 -1.02 2.77 19.47
N LEU A 25 -1.02 2.96 18.16
CA LEU A 25 -1.78 2.14 17.23
C LEU A 25 -1.32 0.69 17.25
N TRP A 26 0.01 0.46 17.28
CA TRP A 26 0.54 -0.90 17.40
C TRP A 26 0.08 -1.57 18.70
N ALA A 27 0.12 -0.86 19.81
CA ALA A 27 -0.36 -1.38 21.10
C ALA A 27 -1.86 -1.70 21.09
N ALA A 28 -2.68 -0.92 20.35
CA ALA A 28 -4.10 -1.20 20.18
C ALA A 28 -4.34 -2.43 19.28
N ALA A 29 -3.59 -2.51 18.17
CA ALA A 29 -3.63 -3.63 17.25
C ALA A 29 -3.13 -4.94 17.89
N ASP A 30 -2.06 -4.88 18.67
CA ASP A 30 -1.46 -6.04 19.34
C ASP A 30 -2.42 -6.72 20.34
N LYS A 31 -3.39 -5.99 20.86
CA LYS A 31 -4.47 -6.56 21.69
C LYS A 31 -5.38 -7.54 20.91
N LEU A 32 -5.42 -7.44 19.59
CA LEU A 32 -6.17 -8.39 18.74
C LEU A 32 -5.42 -9.72 18.57
N ARG A 33 -4.09 -9.72 18.74
CA ARG A 33 -3.25 -10.92 18.57
C ARG A 33 -3.68 -12.08 19.45
N GLY A 34 -4.23 -11.81 20.64
CA GLY A 34 -4.74 -12.85 21.53
C GLY A 34 -6.02 -13.54 21.05
N SER A 35 -6.73 -12.98 20.07
CA SER A 35 -8.04 -13.43 19.61
C SER A 35 -8.02 -14.01 18.20
N MET A 36 -6.95 -13.82 17.43
CA MET A 36 -6.86 -14.27 16.03
C MET A 36 -5.42 -14.50 15.57
N ASP A 37 -5.25 -15.21 14.45
CA ASP A 37 -3.94 -15.48 13.83
C ASP A 37 -3.26 -14.19 13.41
N ALA A 38 -1.91 -14.18 13.46
CA ALA A 38 -1.09 -13.03 13.09
C ALA A 38 -1.34 -12.58 11.64
N ALA A 39 -1.54 -13.53 10.71
CA ALA A 39 -1.86 -13.21 9.33
C ALA A 39 -3.23 -12.55 9.18
N GLU A 40 -4.22 -12.94 10.00
CA GLU A 40 -5.58 -12.40 9.94
C GLU A 40 -5.67 -10.99 10.53
N TYR A 41 -5.08 -10.75 11.70
CA TYR A 41 -5.20 -9.45 12.35
C TYR A 41 -4.47 -8.34 11.58
N LYS A 42 -3.41 -8.68 10.86
CA LYS A 42 -2.70 -7.79 9.93
C LYS A 42 -3.68 -7.13 8.94
N HIS A 43 -4.53 -7.93 8.31
CA HIS A 43 -5.48 -7.45 7.31
C HIS A 43 -6.55 -6.55 7.93
N VAL A 44 -7.02 -6.88 9.14
CA VAL A 44 -7.98 -6.06 9.87
C VAL A 44 -7.43 -4.65 10.10
N VAL A 45 -6.21 -4.56 10.61
CA VAL A 45 -5.59 -3.27 10.95
C VAL A 45 -5.26 -2.46 9.69
N LEU A 46 -4.59 -3.07 8.71
CA LEU A 46 -4.21 -2.39 7.48
C LEU A 46 -5.42 -1.96 6.66
N GLY A 47 -6.48 -2.75 6.66
CA GLY A 47 -7.73 -2.38 6.00
C GLY A 47 -8.41 -1.17 6.64
N LEU A 48 -8.44 -1.08 7.99
CA LEU A 48 -8.99 0.10 8.66
C LEU A 48 -8.15 1.36 8.43
N ILE A 49 -6.81 1.25 8.44
CA ILE A 49 -5.92 2.37 8.13
C ILE A 49 -6.16 2.83 6.68
N PHE A 50 -6.30 1.89 5.75
CA PHE A 50 -6.62 2.20 4.36
C PHE A 50 -7.96 2.91 4.23
N LEU A 51 -9.00 2.39 4.86
CA LEU A 51 -10.34 2.97 4.83
C LEU A 51 -10.36 4.41 5.41
N LYS A 52 -9.62 4.62 6.50
CA LYS A 52 -9.43 5.97 7.07
C LYS A 52 -8.74 6.89 6.09
N TYR A 53 -7.68 6.43 5.43
CA TYR A 53 -6.94 7.22 4.45
C TYR A 53 -7.82 7.68 3.29
N ILE A 54 -8.52 6.74 2.63
CA ILE A 54 -9.36 7.09 1.48
C ILE A 54 -10.54 7.98 1.87
N SER A 55 -11.12 7.76 3.07
CA SER A 55 -12.19 8.63 3.58
C SER A 55 -11.69 10.04 3.88
N ASP A 56 -10.49 10.19 4.44
CA ASP A 56 -9.91 11.50 4.70
C ASP A 56 -9.51 12.23 3.41
N ALA A 57 -9.00 11.51 2.41
CA ALA A 57 -8.71 12.07 1.09
C ALA A 57 -9.99 12.55 0.40
N PHE A 58 -11.05 11.74 0.47
CA PHE A 58 -12.37 12.06 -0.05
C PHE A 58 -12.94 13.34 0.61
N GLU A 59 -13.03 13.37 1.95
CA GLU A 59 -13.58 14.53 2.68
C GLU A 59 -12.78 15.79 2.38
N ALA A 60 -11.52 15.64 2.24
CA ALA A 60 -10.63 16.72 1.91
C ALA A 60 -10.88 17.31 0.49
N ARG A 61 -11.15 16.46 -0.52
CA ARG A 61 -11.56 16.93 -1.86
C ARG A 61 -12.96 17.53 -1.82
N ARG A 62 -13.87 16.88 -1.08
CA ARG A 62 -15.24 17.36 -0.89
C ARG A 62 -15.32 18.76 -0.33
N GLU A 63 -14.48 19.10 0.67
CA GLU A 63 -14.39 20.46 1.20
C GLU A 63 -13.97 21.50 0.14
N GLN A 64 -13.06 21.12 -0.79
CA GLN A 64 -12.68 21.99 -1.90
C GLN A 64 -13.84 22.20 -2.86
N LEU A 65 -14.50 21.12 -3.30
CA LEU A 65 -15.64 21.20 -4.22
C LEU A 65 -16.78 22.03 -3.63
N LEU A 66 -17.02 21.92 -2.31
CA LEU A 66 -17.99 22.76 -1.62
C LEU A 66 -17.62 24.26 -1.65
N ALA A 67 -16.33 24.57 -1.57
CA ALA A 67 -15.85 25.95 -1.68
C ALA A 67 -15.91 26.48 -3.13
N GLU A 68 -15.86 25.61 -4.13
CA GLU A 68 -15.92 25.89 -5.55
C GLU A 68 -17.34 25.70 -6.14
N ALA A 69 -18.35 25.43 -5.31
CA ALA A 69 -19.73 25.16 -5.75
C ALA A 69 -20.36 26.36 -6.53
N ASP A 70 -20.01 27.56 -6.16
CA ASP A 70 -20.45 28.77 -6.88
C ASP A 70 -19.83 28.89 -8.30
N GLU A 71 -18.73 28.16 -8.55
CA GLU A 71 -18.04 28.07 -9.84
C GLU A 71 -18.53 26.88 -10.68
N GLY A 72 -19.47 26.09 -10.15
CA GLY A 72 -20.13 24.99 -10.85
C GLY A 72 -19.60 23.60 -10.49
N ALA A 73 -18.74 23.46 -9.46
CA ALA A 73 -18.28 22.17 -8.97
C ALA A 73 -19.43 21.41 -8.26
N ASP A 74 -19.52 20.09 -8.50
CA ASP A 74 -20.52 19.23 -7.86
C ASP A 74 -19.87 18.27 -6.86
N PRO A 75 -20.02 18.49 -5.54
CA PRO A 75 -19.46 17.61 -4.51
C PRO A 75 -20.04 16.19 -4.47
N GLU A 76 -21.11 15.93 -5.20
CA GLU A 76 -21.73 14.60 -5.27
C GLU A 76 -21.48 13.90 -6.64
N ASP A 77 -20.69 14.53 -7.54
CA ASP A 77 -20.24 13.89 -8.78
C ASP A 77 -18.96 13.07 -8.55
N PRO A 78 -18.99 11.71 -8.71
CA PRO A 78 -17.82 10.87 -8.55
C PRO A 78 -16.65 11.23 -9.49
N ASP A 79 -16.90 11.81 -10.65
CA ASP A 79 -15.87 12.11 -11.63
C ASP A 79 -15.01 13.30 -11.20
N GLU A 80 -15.52 14.21 -10.38
CA GLU A 80 -14.75 15.27 -9.73
C GLU A 80 -13.66 14.76 -8.77
N TYR A 81 -13.85 13.56 -8.23
CA TYR A 81 -12.86 12.91 -7.38
C TYR A 81 -11.88 12.07 -8.20
N ARG A 82 -12.37 11.31 -9.17
CA ARG A 82 -11.56 10.44 -10.04
C ARG A 82 -10.55 11.24 -10.87
N SER A 83 -10.93 12.44 -11.34
CA SER A 83 -10.03 13.34 -12.07
C SER A 83 -8.78 13.72 -11.28
N GLU A 84 -8.87 13.75 -9.95
CA GLU A 84 -7.79 14.07 -9.02
C GLU A 84 -7.20 12.82 -8.34
N ASN A 85 -7.45 11.63 -8.89
CA ASN A 85 -7.02 10.34 -8.32
C ASN A 85 -7.50 10.11 -6.87
N VAL A 86 -8.66 10.66 -6.52
CA VAL A 86 -9.30 10.44 -5.22
C VAL A 86 -10.41 9.39 -5.39
N PHE A 87 -10.42 8.40 -4.52
CA PHE A 87 -11.48 7.38 -4.52
C PHE A 87 -12.81 7.98 -4.10
N TRP A 88 -13.87 7.62 -4.81
CA TRP A 88 -15.22 7.93 -4.38
C TRP A 88 -15.60 7.12 -3.14
N VAL A 89 -16.06 7.80 -2.09
CA VAL A 89 -16.48 7.15 -0.85
C VAL A 89 -17.97 7.39 -0.61
N PRO A 90 -18.82 6.36 -0.82
CA PRO A 90 -20.25 6.45 -0.56
C PRO A 90 -20.55 6.84 0.89
N PRO A 91 -21.71 7.48 1.17
CA PRO A 91 -22.04 7.96 2.52
C PRO A 91 -21.93 6.91 3.62
N GLU A 92 -22.36 5.66 3.33
CA GLU A 92 -22.30 4.53 4.27
C GLU A 92 -20.88 4.02 4.53
N ALA A 93 -19.91 4.41 3.71
CA ALA A 93 -18.50 4.02 3.83
C ALA A 93 -17.60 5.15 4.38
N ARG A 94 -18.13 6.35 4.57
CA ARG A 94 -17.37 7.49 5.13
C ARG A 94 -16.96 7.19 6.57
N TRP A 95 -15.76 7.62 6.94
CA TRP A 95 -15.22 7.34 8.27
C TRP A 95 -16.09 7.84 9.40
N SER A 96 -16.77 8.96 9.23
CA SER A 96 -17.74 9.52 10.19
C SER A 96 -18.88 8.55 10.50
N HIS A 97 -19.38 7.81 9.51
CA HIS A 97 -20.40 6.81 9.67
C HIS A 97 -19.90 5.60 10.49
N LEU A 98 -18.68 5.13 10.18
CA LEU A 98 -18.04 4.04 10.93
C LEU A 98 -17.75 4.43 12.37
N LEU A 99 -17.23 5.63 12.60
CA LEU A 99 -16.95 6.16 13.93
C LEU A 99 -18.23 6.27 14.77
N GLY A 100 -19.33 6.76 14.17
CA GLY A 100 -20.64 6.78 14.82
C GLY A 100 -21.17 5.41 15.21
N SER A 101 -20.74 4.36 14.49
CA SER A 101 -21.12 2.97 14.73
C SER A 101 -20.13 2.18 15.59
N ALA A 102 -18.99 2.78 15.98
CA ALA A 102 -17.86 2.08 16.62
C ALA A 102 -18.24 1.34 17.93
N LYS A 103 -19.22 1.86 18.66
CA LYS A 103 -19.70 1.27 19.94
C LYS A 103 -20.83 0.25 19.76
N LEU A 104 -21.34 0.07 18.54
CA LEU A 104 -22.45 -0.86 18.28
C LEU A 104 -21.94 -2.30 18.10
N PRO A 105 -22.70 -3.31 18.52
CA PRO A 105 -22.37 -4.71 18.27
C PRO A 105 -22.26 -5.04 16.77
N SER A 106 -22.87 -4.24 15.91
CA SER A 106 -22.88 -4.40 14.45
C SER A 106 -21.66 -3.80 13.75
N ILE A 107 -20.71 -3.20 14.45
CA ILE A 107 -19.57 -2.49 13.84
C ILE A 107 -18.82 -3.35 12.79
N GLY A 108 -18.65 -4.64 13.01
CA GLY A 108 -18.02 -5.54 12.05
C GLY A 108 -18.79 -5.59 10.71
N LYS A 109 -20.14 -5.69 10.78
CA LYS A 109 -20.98 -5.66 9.58
C LYS A 109 -20.94 -4.30 8.89
N THR A 110 -20.88 -3.22 9.65
CA THR A 110 -20.77 -1.86 9.12
C THR A 110 -19.46 -1.69 8.35
N VAL A 111 -18.33 -2.19 8.88
CA VAL A 111 -17.04 -2.15 8.18
C VAL A 111 -17.06 -3.02 6.93
N ASP A 112 -17.58 -4.25 7.00
CA ASP A 112 -17.71 -5.13 5.83
C ASP A 112 -18.54 -4.46 4.72
N ALA A 113 -19.67 -3.86 5.06
CA ALA A 113 -20.55 -3.15 4.12
C ALA A 113 -19.86 -1.92 3.51
N ALA A 114 -19.06 -1.19 4.28
CA ALA A 114 -18.28 -0.06 3.80
C ALA A 114 -17.22 -0.50 2.77
N MET A 115 -16.50 -1.60 3.05
CA MET A 115 -15.53 -2.18 2.09
C MET A 115 -16.21 -2.60 0.78
N ASP A 116 -17.37 -3.27 0.86
CA ASP A 116 -18.15 -3.67 -0.31
C ASP A 116 -18.64 -2.45 -1.12
N ALA A 117 -19.07 -1.40 -0.45
CA ALA A 117 -19.54 -0.18 -1.10
C ALA A 117 -18.41 0.53 -1.86
N ILE A 118 -17.22 0.64 -1.25
CA ILE A 118 -16.05 1.23 -1.88
C ILE A 118 -15.59 0.43 -3.11
N GLU A 119 -15.52 -0.89 -3.01
CA GLU A 119 -15.15 -1.76 -4.14
C GLU A 119 -16.13 -1.67 -5.31
N ARG A 120 -17.42 -1.53 -5.03
CA ARG A 120 -18.46 -1.37 -6.06
C ARG A 120 -18.30 -0.10 -6.85
N GLU A 121 -17.93 0.99 -6.19
CA GLU A 121 -17.80 2.31 -6.81
C GLU A 121 -16.42 2.58 -7.42
N ASN A 122 -15.39 1.78 -7.05
CA ASN A 122 -14.03 1.97 -7.52
C ASN A 122 -13.47 0.68 -8.13
N GLU A 123 -13.48 0.58 -9.45
CA GLU A 123 -13.08 -0.63 -10.18
C GLU A 123 -11.65 -1.09 -9.85
N SER A 124 -10.73 -0.16 -9.64
CA SER A 124 -9.34 -0.45 -9.28
C SER A 124 -9.19 -1.15 -7.92
N LEU A 125 -10.19 -1.03 -7.03
CA LEU A 125 -10.21 -1.67 -5.71
C LEU A 125 -11.04 -2.95 -5.67
N ARG A 126 -11.65 -3.37 -6.77
CA ARG A 126 -12.52 -4.57 -6.80
C ARG A 126 -11.77 -5.81 -6.33
N ASP A 127 -12.35 -6.53 -5.37
CA ASP A 127 -11.81 -7.75 -4.74
C ASP A 127 -10.44 -7.56 -4.05
N VAL A 128 -10.10 -6.32 -3.63
CA VAL A 128 -8.83 -5.98 -3.00
C VAL A 128 -8.97 -5.81 -1.50
N LEU A 129 -10.08 -5.18 -1.06
CA LEU A 129 -10.22 -4.77 0.33
C LEU A 129 -10.48 -5.98 1.24
N PRO A 130 -9.88 -6.01 2.44
CA PRO A 130 -10.09 -7.11 3.37
C PRO A 130 -11.52 -7.08 3.91
N LYS A 131 -12.10 -8.26 4.05
CA LYS A 131 -13.46 -8.48 4.56
C LYS A 131 -13.43 -9.47 5.72
N GLY A 132 -14.59 -9.66 6.37
CA GLY A 132 -14.71 -10.55 7.51
C GLY A 132 -14.50 -9.86 8.86
N TYR A 133 -14.79 -8.57 8.94
CA TYR A 133 -14.79 -7.82 10.20
C TYR A 133 -15.94 -8.25 11.14
N SER A 134 -16.98 -8.87 10.59
CA SER A 134 -18.14 -9.42 11.35
C SER A 134 -17.91 -10.83 11.89
N ARG A 135 -16.71 -11.42 11.71
CA ARG A 135 -16.41 -12.80 12.18
C ARG A 135 -16.38 -12.90 13.71
N PRO A 136 -16.75 -14.08 14.29
CA PRO A 136 -16.78 -14.27 15.74
C PRO A 136 -15.43 -14.11 16.44
N SER A 137 -14.31 -14.37 15.75
CA SER A 137 -12.95 -14.21 16.29
C SER A 137 -12.52 -12.75 16.47
N LEU A 138 -13.31 -11.78 15.96
CA LEU A 138 -13.07 -10.34 16.11
C LEU A 138 -14.18 -9.70 16.97
N PRO A 139 -14.00 -9.56 18.29
CA PRO A 139 -15.01 -8.98 19.16
C PRO A 139 -15.31 -7.52 18.80
N ALA A 140 -16.58 -7.16 18.70
CA ALA A 140 -17.05 -5.82 18.33
C ALA A 140 -16.44 -4.71 19.20
N VAL A 141 -16.26 -4.96 20.51
CA VAL A 141 -15.65 -4.00 21.45
C VAL A 141 -14.19 -3.73 21.10
N GLN A 142 -13.43 -4.75 20.68
CA GLN A 142 -12.03 -4.58 20.30
C GLN A 142 -11.92 -3.85 18.95
N LEU A 143 -12.76 -4.20 17.99
CA LEU A 143 -12.85 -3.53 16.70
C LEU A 143 -13.22 -2.05 16.87
N GLY A 144 -14.23 -1.74 17.69
CA GLY A 144 -14.64 -0.37 17.98
C GLY A 144 -13.52 0.46 18.60
N ARG A 145 -12.76 -0.10 19.55
CA ARG A 145 -11.58 0.57 20.10
C ARG A 145 -10.52 0.83 19.04
N LEU A 146 -10.30 -0.10 18.11
CA LEU A 146 -9.34 0.10 17.03
C LEU A 146 -9.82 1.21 16.08
N VAL A 147 -11.12 1.30 15.77
CA VAL A 147 -11.71 2.41 15.00
C VAL A 147 -11.47 3.74 15.71
N ASP A 148 -11.69 3.82 17.03
CA ASP A 148 -11.44 5.02 17.83
C ASP A 148 -9.96 5.42 17.78
N GLU A 149 -9.02 4.47 17.92
CA GLU A 149 -7.57 4.77 17.86
C GLU A 149 -7.12 5.22 16.47
N VAL A 150 -7.62 4.57 15.41
CA VAL A 150 -7.34 4.99 14.03
C VAL A 150 -7.91 6.38 13.75
N SER A 151 -9.05 6.74 14.34
CA SER A 151 -9.65 8.08 14.21
C SER A 151 -8.75 9.19 14.77
N ASN A 152 -7.92 8.87 15.75
CA ASN A 152 -7.01 9.84 16.37
C ASN A 152 -5.75 10.15 15.51
N ILE A 153 -5.56 9.45 14.39
CA ILE A 153 -4.43 9.72 13.49
C ILE A 153 -4.65 11.07 12.78
N GLY A 154 -3.73 12.00 12.99
CA GLY A 154 -3.69 13.25 12.24
C GLY A 154 -4.80 14.26 12.56
N LEU A 155 -5.53 14.13 13.69
CA LEU A 155 -6.59 15.07 14.09
C LEU A 155 -6.14 16.54 14.19
N HIS A 156 -4.82 16.79 14.38
CA HIS A 156 -4.24 18.13 14.54
C HIS A 156 -3.27 18.50 13.41
N GLU A 157 -3.21 17.71 12.34
CA GLU A 157 -2.29 17.92 11.22
C GLU A 157 -2.98 18.61 10.05
N GLU A 158 -2.25 19.46 9.34
CA GLU A 158 -2.68 19.96 8.05
C GLU A 158 -2.88 18.81 7.06
N ARG A 159 -3.81 18.98 6.12
CA ARG A 159 -4.31 17.96 5.20
C ARG A 159 -3.24 17.11 4.53
N HIS A 160 -2.24 17.70 3.87
CA HIS A 160 -1.16 16.98 3.20
C HIS A 160 -0.31 16.17 4.19
N ARG A 161 -0.04 16.73 5.38
CA ARG A 161 0.70 16.04 6.44
C ARG A 161 -0.08 14.85 7.01
N LYS A 162 -1.40 14.93 7.04
CA LYS A 162 -2.28 13.85 7.50
C LYS A 162 -2.22 12.63 6.59
N LEU A 163 -2.27 12.84 5.27
CA LEU A 163 -2.17 11.76 4.28
C LEU A 163 -0.77 11.13 4.28
N ASP A 164 0.29 11.94 4.32
CA ASP A 164 1.66 11.44 4.48
C ASP A 164 1.84 10.61 5.75
N LEU A 165 1.24 11.06 6.86
CA LEU A 165 1.29 10.34 8.12
C LEU A 165 0.61 8.98 8.03
N LEU A 166 -0.58 8.89 7.42
CA LEU A 166 -1.30 7.63 7.24
C LEU A 166 -0.53 6.64 6.33
N GLY A 167 0.08 7.13 5.25
CA GLY A 167 0.96 6.33 4.41
C GLY A 167 2.18 5.78 5.17
N ARG A 168 2.79 6.58 6.05
CA ARG A 168 3.88 6.16 6.94
C ARG A 168 3.44 5.15 7.98
N VAL A 169 2.28 5.37 8.59
CA VAL A 169 1.67 4.42 9.55
C VAL A 169 1.42 3.08 8.86
N TYR A 170 0.89 3.08 7.64
CA TYR A 170 0.69 1.86 6.86
C TYR A 170 2.01 1.09 6.65
N GLU A 171 3.07 1.79 6.21
CA GLU A 171 4.41 1.20 6.01
C GLU A 171 5.01 0.69 7.33
N TYR A 172 4.86 1.43 8.42
CA TYR A 172 5.28 1.00 9.75
C TYR A 172 4.62 -0.33 10.15
N PHE A 173 3.30 -0.44 9.95
CA PHE A 173 2.58 -1.67 10.25
C PHE A 173 3.01 -2.85 9.38
N LEU A 174 3.26 -2.64 8.09
CA LEU A 174 3.84 -3.68 7.24
C LEU A 174 5.16 -4.19 7.81
N GLY A 175 6.06 -3.29 8.22
CA GLY A 175 7.33 -3.65 8.84
C GLY A 175 7.19 -4.39 10.17
N GLN A 176 6.25 -3.97 11.03
CA GLN A 176 5.99 -4.63 12.32
C GLN A 176 5.42 -6.05 12.12
N PHE A 177 4.50 -6.22 11.18
CA PHE A 177 3.96 -7.53 10.86
C PHE A 177 5.03 -8.45 10.27
N ALA A 178 5.88 -7.95 9.38
CA ALA A 178 7.01 -8.71 8.85
C ALA A 178 7.95 -9.18 9.97
N SER A 179 8.26 -8.29 10.93
CA SER A 179 9.08 -8.63 12.09
C SER A 179 8.43 -9.68 12.99
N ALA A 180 7.11 -9.62 13.17
CA ALA A 180 6.35 -10.56 13.98
C ALA A 180 6.24 -11.95 13.34
N GLU A 181 6.18 -12.03 12.02
CA GLU A 181 6.15 -13.28 11.26
C GLU A 181 7.55 -13.93 11.11
N GLY A 182 8.61 -13.23 11.51
CA GLY A 182 9.98 -13.74 11.49
C GLY A 182 10.46 -14.05 10.08
N LYS A 183 10.93 -15.30 9.82
CA LYS A 183 11.48 -15.70 8.50
C LYS A 183 10.47 -15.51 7.35
N LYS A 184 9.18 -15.72 7.60
CA LYS A 184 8.11 -15.53 6.60
C LYS A 184 7.82 -14.06 6.32
N GLY A 185 8.14 -13.15 7.23
CA GLY A 185 7.93 -11.71 7.03
C GLY A 185 8.74 -11.13 5.89
N GLY A 186 9.93 -11.69 5.62
CA GLY A 186 10.79 -11.30 4.50
C GLY A 186 10.22 -11.64 3.12
N GLU A 187 9.22 -12.52 3.05
CA GLU A 187 8.58 -12.91 1.79
C GLU A 187 7.65 -11.83 1.22
N PHE A 188 7.20 -10.88 2.05
CA PHE A 188 6.28 -9.83 1.59
C PHE A 188 6.75 -8.40 1.88
N TYR A 189 7.81 -8.21 2.65
CA TYR A 189 8.28 -6.89 3.04
C TYR A 189 9.80 -6.80 3.03
N THR A 190 10.33 -5.86 2.26
CA THR A 190 11.73 -5.47 2.26
C THR A 190 11.87 -4.11 2.97
N PRO A 191 12.78 -3.97 3.95
CA PRO A 191 12.98 -2.69 4.64
C PRO A 191 13.27 -1.55 3.66
N ALA A 192 12.58 -0.42 3.82
CA ALA A 192 12.69 0.74 2.92
C ALA A 192 14.14 1.24 2.75
N SER A 193 14.98 1.12 3.78
CA SER A 193 16.40 1.48 3.72
C SER A 193 17.21 0.61 2.74
N VAL A 194 16.88 -0.68 2.64
CA VAL A 194 17.52 -1.60 1.69
C VAL A 194 17.02 -1.31 0.28
N VAL A 195 15.70 -1.18 0.11
CA VAL A 195 15.09 -0.85 -1.19
C VAL A 195 15.65 0.44 -1.74
N ARG A 196 15.78 1.47 -0.89
CA ARG A 196 16.34 2.76 -1.30
C ARG A 196 17.75 2.63 -1.88
N VAL A 197 18.61 1.82 -1.28
CA VAL A 197 19.96 1.59 -1.82
C VAL A 197 19.88 0.96 -3.22
N LEU A 198 19.02 -0.04 -3.41
CA LEU A 198 18.85 -0.69 -4.70
C LEU A 198 18.34 0.28 -5.78
N VAL A 199 17.35 1.08 -5.44
CA VAL A 199 16.75 2.07 -6.34
C VAL A 199 17.75 3.18 -6.69
N GLU A 200 18.50 3.69 -5.71
CA GLU A 200 19.57 4.69 -5.96
C GLU A 200 20.68 4.15 -6.87
N MET A 201 21.02 2.86 -6.77
CA MET A 201 22.00 2.21 -7.64
C MET A 201 21.48 2.05 -9.06
N LEU A 202 20.21 1.70 -9.26
CA LEU A 202 19.59 1.53 -10.57
C LEU A 202 19.22 2.85 -11.23
N ALA A 203 18.86 3.85 -10.43
CA ALA A 203 18.49 5.18 -10.86
C ALA A 203 17.42 5.20 -11.97
N PRO A 204 16.20 4.66 -11.71
CA PRO A 204 15.14 4.55 -12.70
C PRO A 204 14.44 5.91 -12.91
N TYR A 205 15.04 6.80 -13.69
CA TYR A 205 14.47 8.12 -13.95
C TYR A 205 13.24 8.08 -14.85
N ARG A 206 13.16 7.10 -15.75
CA ARG A 206 12.05 6.90 -16.70
C ARG A 206 12.08 5.49 -17.27
N GLY A 207 10.94 5.00 -17.76
CA GLY A 207 10.84 3.70 -18.42
C GLY A 207 10.06 2.68 -17.58
N ARG A 208 10.18 1.41 -17.91
CA ARG A 208 9.40 0.33 -17.32
C ARG A 208 10.18 -0.34 -16.19
N VAL A 209 9.63 -0.27 -14.99
CA VAL A 209 10.16 -0.91 -13.78
C VAL A 209 9.34 -2.17 -13.52
N TYR A 210 10.00 -3.30 -13.35
CA TYR A 210 9.35 -4.59 -13.14
C TYR A 210 9.88 -5.29 -11.88
N ASP A 211 8.95 -5.87 -11.12
CA ASP A 211 9.24 -6.76 -9.99
C ASP A 211 8.42 -8.05 -10.14
N PRO A 212 9.06 -9.20 -10.45
CA PRO A 212 8.37 -10.48 -10.65
C PRO A 212 7.85 -11.13 -9.36
N CYS A 213 8.19 -10.59 -8.20
CA CYS A 213 7.79 -11.08 -6.87
C CYS A 213 7.61 -9.90 -5.90
N CYS A 214 6.73 -8.96 -6.27
CA CYS A 214 6.71 -7.60 -5.75
C CYS A 214 6.34 -7.48 -4.26
N GLY A 215 5.92 -8.55 -3.61
CA GLY A 215 5.54 -8.51 -2.21
C GLY A 215 4.46 -7.46 -1.96
N SER A 216 4.66 -6.59 -0.99
CA SER A 216 3.77 -5.46 -0.68
C SER A 216 3.98 -4.22 -1.56
N GLY A 217 4.76 -4.30 -2.64
CA GLY A 217 5.02 -3.20 -3.56
C GLY A 217 6.06 -2.18 -3.09
N GLY A 218 6.88 -2.53 -2.11
CA GLY A 218 7.86 -1.60 -1.53
C GLY A 218 8.91 -1.08 -2.51
N MET A 219 9.32 -1.89 -3.49
CA MET A 219 10.26 -1.49 -4.55
C MET A 219 9.67 -0.35 -5.40
N PHE A 220 8.40 -0.43 -5.74
CA PHE A 220 7.70 0.55 -6.54
C PHE A 220 7.54 1.89 -5.81
N VAL A 221 7.17 1.84 -4.53
CA VAL A 221 7.05 3.04 -3.69
C VAL A 221 8.36 3.81 -3.63
N GLN A 222 9.49 3.12 -3.49
CA GLN A 222 10.80 3.79 -3.46
C GLN A 222 11.24 4.26 -4.84
N SER A 223 10.85 3.57 -5.92
CA SER A 223 11.14 4.00 -7.29
C SER A 223 10.42 5.31 -7.63
N GLU A 224 9.14 5.46 -7.30
CA GLU A 224 8.40 6.71 -7.46
C GLU A 224 8.99 7.83 -6.60
N ARG A 225 9.29 7.54 -5.34
CA ARG A 225 9.96 8.53 -4.47
C ARG A 225 11.30 8.99 -5.03
N PHE A 226 12.08 8.09 -5.63
CA PHE A 226 13.33 8.45 -6.30
C PHE A 226 13.08 9.44 -7.45
N VAL A 227 12.07 9.18 -8.28
CA VAL A 227 11.70 10.07 -9.39
C VAL A 227 11.28 11.44 -8.86
N GLU A 228 10.43 11.50 -7.83
CA GLU A 228 10.00 12.74 -7.18
C GLU A 228 11.17 13.54 -6.60
N GLU A 229 12.05 12.88 -5.83
CA GLU A 229 13.22 13.53 -5.20
C GLU A 229 14.21 14.10 -6.23
N HIS A 230 14.22 13.54 -7.45
CA HIS A 230 15.13 13.94 -8.54
C HIS A 230 14.48 14.84 -9.60
N SER A 231 13.15 15.08 -9.51
CA SER A 231 12.40 15.91 -10.47
C SER A 231 12.92 17.35 -10.59
N HIS A 232 13.52 17.89 -9.52
CA HIS A 232 13.98 19.26 -9.43
C HIS A 232 15.51 19.42 -9.59
N ARG A 233 16.24 18.36 -9.91
CA ARG A 233 17.69 18.49 -10.11
C ARG A 233 18.01 19.36 -11.32
N ILE A 234 18.68 20.50 -11.07
CA ILE A 234 19.24 21.37 -12.10
C ILE A 234 20.44 20.64 -12.67
N GLY A 235 20.41 20.23 -13.95
CA GLY A 235 21.49 19.52 -14.58
C GLY A 235 21.06 18.79 -15.85
N ASP A 236 21.61 17.61 -16.08
CA ASP A 236 21.36 16.78 -17.24
C ASP A 236 19.86 16.47 -17.42
N PRO A 237 19.20 16.90 -18.51
CA PRO A 237 17.80 16.61 -18.79
C PRO A 237 17.49 15.11 -18.82
N ALA A 238 18.47 14.25 -19.13
CA ALA A 238 18.33 12.80 -19.15
C ALA A 238 18.19 12.20 -17.75
N ARG A 239 18.60 12.94 -16.72
CA ARG A 239 18.51 12.54 -15.29
C ARG A 239 17.43 13.29 -14.51
N ARG A 240 16.55 13.99 -15.21
CA ARG A 240 15.39 14.66 -14.63
C ARG A 240 14.19 13.73 -14.79
N GLY A 241 13.72 13.13 -13.69
CA GLY A 241 12.47 12.40 -13.66
C GLY A 241 11.29 13.34 -13.33
N GLN A 242 10.11 13.02 -13.83
CA GLN A 242 8.85 13.63 -13.43
C GLN A 242 7.91 12.52 -12.91
N PRO A 243 7.01 12.80 -11.97
CA PRO A 243 5.97 11.86 -11.60
C PRO A 243 5.26 11.32 -12.84
N GLY A 244 5.15 10.00 -12.97
CA GLY A 244 4.60 9.33 -14.15
C GLY A 244 5.58 9.01 -15.27
N ASP A 245 6.87 9.36 -15.15
CA ASP A 245 7.91 8.99 -16.14
C ASP A 245 8.26 7.50 -16.09
N ILE A 246 7.97 6.82 -14.98
CA ILE A 246 8.11 5.37 -14.86
C ILE A 246 6.75 4.69 -15.01
N SER A 247 6.75 3.53 -15.67
CA SER A 247 5.59 2.64 -15.75
C SER A 247 5.89 1.40 -14.92
N ILE A 248 5.03 1.11 -13.96
CA ILE A 248 5.24 0.06 -12.97
C ILE A 248 4.51 -1.22 -13.37
N PHE A 249 5.24 -2.31 -13.36
CA PHE A 249 4.72 -3.66 -13.59
C PHE A 249 5.17 -4.58 -12.47
N GLY A 250 4.28 -5.44 -12.01
CA GLY A 250 4.63 -6.38 -10.95
C GLY A 250 3.79 -7.64 -10.98
N GLN A 251 4.26 -8.62 -10.25
CA GLN A 251 3.55 -9.88 -10.05
C GLN A 251 3.79 -10.40 -8.64
N GLU A 252 2.77 -11.00 -8.06
CA GLU A 252 2.82 -11.60 -6.72
C GLU A 252 1.96 -12.87 -6.72
N SER A 253 2.51 -13.95 -6.19
CA SER A 253 1.84 -15.26 -6.15
C SER A 253 0.78 -15.37 -5.05
N ASN A 254 1.03 -14.75 -3.91
CA ASN A 254 0.13 -14.80 -2.77
C ASN A 254 -0.99 -13.75 -2.92
N ARG A 255 -2.25 -14.21 -2.95
CA ARG A 255 -3.44 -13.34 -3.10
C ARG A 255 -3.48 -12.22 -2.08
N THR A 256 -3.20 -12.55 -0.84
CA THR A 256 -3.27 -11.63 0.27
C THR A 256 -2.20 -10.55 0.19
N THR A 257 -0.97 -10.93 -0.17
CA THR A 257 0.16 -10.03 -0.37
C THR A 257 -0.07 -9.15 -1.60
N TRP A 258 -0.63 -9.70 -2.68
CA TRP A 258 -1.03 -8.95 -3.87
C TRP A 258 -2.07 -7.86 -3.54
N ASN A 259 -3.08 -8.17 -2.70
CA ASN A 259 -4.04 -7.18 -2.22
C ASN A 259 -3.34 -6.08 -1.40
N LEU A 260 -2.39 -6.45 -0.53
CA LEU A 260 -1.59 -5.47 0.23
C LEU A 260 -0.79 -4.54 -0.69
N ALA A 261 -0.19 -5.08 -1.76
CA ALA A 261 0.52 -4.27 -2.75
C ALA A 261 -0.42 -3.27 -3.42
N ARG A 262 -1.59 -3.71 -3.88
CA ARG A 262 -2.59 -2.83 -4.50
C ARG A 262 -3.04 -1.72 -3.56
N MET A 263 -3.34 -2.04 -2.31
CA MET A 263 -3.67 -1.04 -1.29
C MET A 263 -2.51 -0.08 -1.03
N ASN A 264 -1.28 -0.59 -0.91
CA ASN A 264 -0.09 0.21 -0.64
C ASN A 264 0.20 1.24 -1.75
N LEU A 265 0.04 0.83 -3.01
CA LEU A 265 0.23 1.70 -4.17
C LEU A 265 -0.92 2.70 -4.32
N ALA A 266 -2.15 2.25 -4.11
CA ALA A 266 -3.35 3.10 -4.14
C ALA A 266 -3.30 4.24 -3.10
N LEU A 267 -2.80 3.98 -1.88
CA LEU A 267 -2.57 5.00 -0.85
C LEU A 267 -1.65 6.14 -1.30
N ARG A 268 -0.85 5.91 -2.31
CA ARG A 268 0.16 6.86 -2.81
C ARG A 268 -0.16 7.42 -4.18
N GLY A 269 -1.33 7.05 -4.73
CA GLY A 269 -1.71 7.43 -6.09
C GLY A 269 -0.77 6.84 -7.16
N ILE A 270 -0.07 5.75 -6.85
CA ILE A 270 0.86 5.09 -7.77
C ILE A 270 0.08 4.14 -8.67
N ASP A 271 0.04 4.43 -9.95
CA ASP A 271 -0.53 3.53 -10.95
C ASP A 271 0.45 2.40 -11.27
N ALA A 272 -0.04 1.17 -11.22
CA ALA A 272 0.77 -0.02 -11.43
C ALA A 272 -0.03 -1.18 -12.03
N ASN A 273 0.55 -1.83 -13.01
CA ASN A 273 0.00 -3.06 -13.56
C ASN A 273 0.53 -4.27 -12.79
N LEU A 274 -0.22 -4.72 -11.80
CA LEU A 274 0.08 -5.95 -11.03
C LEU A 274 -0.65 -7.18 -11.59
N GLY A 275 -1.16 -7.09 -12.81
CA GLY A 275 -2.03 -8.11 -13.38
C GLY A 275 -3.45 -8.08 -12.81
N ARG A 276 -4.36 -8.84 -13.44
CA ARG A 276 -5.77 -8.91 -13.02
C ARG A 276 -5.99 -9.77 -11.79
N GLN A 277 -5.01 -10.59 -11.44
CA GLN A 277 -5.04 -11.51 -10.31
C GLN A 277 -3.62 -11.79 -9.81
N ASN A 278 -3.50 -12.34 -8.61
CA ASN A 278 -2.23 -12.90 -8.16
C ASN A 278 -1.81 -14.09 -9.03
N ALA A 279 -0.53 -14.23 -9.29
CA ALA A 279 0.00 -15.35 -10.07
C ALA A 279 1.49 -15.60 -9.78
N ASP A 280 1.87 -16.86 -9.86
CA ASP A 280 3.27 -17.30 -9.80
C ASP A 280 3.96 -16.99 -11.13
N THR A 281 4.99 -16.18 -11.11
CA THR A 281 5.74 -15.74 -12.29
C THR A 281 6.40 -16.91 -13.05
N PHE A 282 6.75 -18.00 -12.38
CA PHE A 282 7.29 -19.16 -13.05
C PHE A 282 6.24 -19.89 -13.88
N HIS A 283 5.04 -20.10 -13.33
CA HIS A 283 4.02 -20.96 -13.93
C HIS A 283 2.92 -20.21 -14.67
N ASN A 284 2.72 -18.94 -14.35
CA ASN A 284 1.70 -18.10 -14.96
C ASN A 284 2.21 -16.65 -15.07
N ASP A 285 3.12 -16.42 -16.01
CA ASP A 285 3.65 -15.09 -16.29
C ASP A 285 2.55 -14.22 -16.94
N LEU A 286 2.14 -13.16 -16.24
CA LEU A 286 1.12 -12.21 -16.68
C LEU A 286 1.70 -11.11 -17.58
N HIS A 287 3.02 -11.00 -17.67
CA HIS A 287 3.74 -9.93 -18.38
C HIS A 287 4.68 -10.46 -19.46
N ARG A 288 4.30 -11.52 -20.19
CA ARG A 288 5.14 -12.25 -21.15
C ARG A 288 5.80 -11.37 -22.21
N ASP A 289 5.11 -10.32 -22.65
CA ASP A 289 5.58 -9.42 -23.71
C ASP A 289 6.28 -8.17 -23.16
N LEU A 290 6.39 -8.06 -21.83
CA LEU A 290 7.03 -6.93 -21.19
C LEU A 290 8.54 -6.99 -21.42
N LYS A 291 9.07 -5.89 -21.96
CA LYS A 291 10.51 -5.63 -21.97
C LYS A 291 10.78 -4.52 -20.96
N ALA A 292 11.15 -4.90 -19.77
CA ALA A 292 11.44 -3.97 -18.69
C ALA A 292 12.77 -3.25 -18.96
N ASP A 293 12.83 -1.99 -18.59
CA ASP A 293 14.07 -1.20 -18.61
C ASP A 293 14.85 -1.40 -17.31
N TYR A 294 14.14 -1.66 -16.21
CA TYR A 294 14.70 -1.94 -14.89
C TYR A 294 13.97 -3.10 -14.23
N ILE A 295 14.72 -3.99 -13.60
CA ILE A 295 14.19 -5.10 -12.81
C ILE A 295 14.73 -4.96 -11.39
N LEU A 296 13.81 -4.92 -10.42
CA LEU A 296 14.08 -4.88 -8.98
C LEU A 296 13.33 -6.03 -8.34
N ALA A 297 14.02 -6.92 -7.67
CA ALA A 297 13.38 -8.06 -7.02
C ALA A 297 14.05 -8.43 -5.70
N ASN A 298 13.26 -8.87 -4.75
CA ASN A 298 13.71 -9.61 -3.58
C ASN A 298 12.98 -10.95 -3.55
N PRO A 299 13.43 -11.96 -4.32
CA PRO A 299 12.72 -13.23 -4.40
C PRO A 299 12.80 -13.99 -3.08
N PRO A 300 11.80 -14.84 -2.78
CA PRO A 300 11.83 -15.67 -1.60
C PRO A 300 12.97 -16.69 -1.68
N PHE A 301 13.64 -16.93 -0.53
CA PHE A 301 14.83 -17.77 -0.45
C PHE A 301 14.49 -19.24 -0.18
N ASN A 302 15.31 -20.15 -0.75
CA ASN A 302 15.30 -21.58 -0.46
C ASN A 302 13.94 -22.25 -0.66
N ILE A 303 13.22 -21.86 -1.69
CA ILE A 303 11.99 -22.56 -2.08
C ILE A 303 12.37 -23.87 -2.77
N SER A 304 12.09 -24.99 -2.11
CA SER A 304 12.00 -26.31 -2.70
C SER A 304 10.61 -26.50 -3.34
N ASP A 305 10.46 -27.50 -4.17
CA ASP A 305 9.17 -27.88 -4.77
C ASP A 305 8.47 -26.74 -5.56
N TRP A 306 9.26 -25.87 -6.17
CA TRP A 306 8.77 -24.75 -6.98
C TRP A 306 8.21 -25.17 -8.35
N GLY A 307 8.16 -26.50 -8.62
CA GLY A 307 7.62 -27.05 -9.86
C GLY A 307 8.55 -26.93 -11.06
N GLY A 308 9.86 -26.74 -10.86
CA GLY A 308 10.86 -26.60 -11.92
C GLY A 308 10.89 -27.75 -12.90
N GLU A 309 10.44 -28.96 -12.51
CA GLU A 309 10.30 -30.10 -13.40
C GLU A 309 9.37 -29.87 -14.59
N ARG A 310 8.31 -29.08 -14.39
CA ARG A 310 7.35 -28.71 -15.43
C ARG A 310 7.88 -27.65 -16.38
N LEU A 311 8.96 -27.00 -16.01
CA LEU A 311 9.56 -25.85 -16.71
C LEU A 311 10.90 -26.20 -17.36
N ARG A 312 11.28 -27.50 -17.46
CA ARG A 312 12.57 -27.91 -18.04
C ARG A 312 12.81 -27.37 -19.43
N ASP A 313 11.78 -27.33 -20.25
CA ASP A 313 11.82 -26.89 -21.64
C ASP A 313 11.28 -25.45 -21.82
N ASP A 314 11.27 -24.66 -20.75
CA ASP A 314 10.77 -23.29 -20.81
C ASP A 314 11.72 -22.41 -21.63
N TRP A 315 11.17 -21.63 -22.56
CA TRP A 315 11.92 -20.78 -23.49
C TRP A 315 12.76 -19.71 -22.79
N ARG A 316 12.44 -19.37 -21.54
CA ARG A 316 13.16 -18.38 -20.71
C ARG A 316 14.55 -18.87 -20.30
N TRP A 317 14.82 -20.16 -20.29
CA TRP A 317 16.10 -20.74 -19.87
C TRP A 317 17.16 -20.67 -20.98
N GLN A 318 17.51 -19.45 -21.42
CA GLN A 318 18.47 -19.22 -22.50
C GLN A 318 19.89 -19.72 -22.16
N PHE A 319 20.21 -19.82 -20.87
CA PHE A 319 21.51 -20.30 -20.37
C PHE A 319 21.49 -21.73 -19.82
N GLY A 320 20.42 -22.47 -20.10
CA GLY A 320 20.16 -23.81 -19.60
C GLY A 320 19.16 -23.84 -18.45
N ALA A 321 18.45 -24.98 -18.31
CA ALA A 321 17.45 -25.15 -17.26
C ALA A 321 18.08 -25.11 -15.87
N PRO A 322 17.52 -24.34 -14.91
CA PRO A 322 18.04 -24.29 -13.55
C PRO A 322 17.81 -25.62 -12.81
N PRO A 323 18.58 -25.89 -11.75
CA PRO A 323 18.37 -27.07 -10.91
C PRO A 323 16.97 -27.08 -10.28
N VAL A 324 16.23 -28.18 -10.42
CA VAL A 324 14.84 -28.28 -9.94
C VAL A 324 14.68 -28.25 -8.42
N GLY A 325 15.75 -28.56 -7.68
CA GLY A 325 15.68 -28.66 -6.21
C GLY A 325 15.58 -27.35 -5.44
N ASN A 326 15.87 -26.22 -6.07
CA ASN A 326 15.83 -24.92 -5.38
C ASN A 326 15.61 -23.76 -6.37
N ALA A 327 14.58 -22.98 -6.14
CA ALA A 327 14.20 -21.83 -6.95
C ALA A 327 15.23 -20.68 -6.97
N ASN A 328 16.22 -20.67 -6.06
CA ASN A 328 17.25 -19.62 -6.04
C ASN A 328 18.10 -19.56 -7.31
N TYR A 329 18.06 -20.62 -8.11
CA TYR A 329 18.83 -20.71 -9.35
C TYR A 329 17.99 -20.46 -10.62
N ALA A 330 16.70 -20.21 -10.43
CA ALA A 330 15.77 -19.89 -11.51
C ALA A 330 15.58 -18.39 -11.67
#